data_85e8f157dc3d0902fe1670b4b7661689
#
_entry.id   85e8f157dc3d0902fe1670b4b7661689
#
_cell.length_a   1.000
_cell.length_b   1.000
_cell.length_c   1.000
_cell.angle_alpha   90.00
_cell.angle_beta   90.00
_cell.angle_gamma   90.00
#
_symmetry.space_group_name_H-M   'P 1'
#
loop_
_entity.id
_entity.type
_entity.pdbx_description
1 polymer ?
#
loop_
_entity_poly.entity_id
_entity_poly.type
_entity_poly.pdbx_seq_one_letter_code
_entity_poly.pdbx_strand_id
1 'polypeptide(L)' 'MVNSSIRKNVLDVIYKEFVAQGLTGHTVRFICDCIIRLDITGVVTGYEMNGSEIVYIVDTGDRHVKIGENTPKLEVEVQH' A
#
# COMPACT_ATOMS: atom_id res chain seq x y z
N MET A 1 -25.32 17.87 12.76
CA MET A 1 -24.25 17.87 11.92
C MET A 1 -23.48 16.61 11.90
N VAL A 2 -23.54 15.99 10.84
CA VAL A 2 -22.96 14.76 10.81
C VAL A 2 -21.53 14.81 10.51
N ASN A 3 -21.03 14.29 11.12
CA ASN A 3 -19.82 13.59 11.14
C ASN A 3 -18.94 13.79 9.94
N SER A 4 -18.38 14.98 9.85
CA SER A 4 -17.34 15.22 8.85
C SER A 4 -16.19 14.24 8.99
N SER A 5 -15.94 13.73 10.21
CA SER A 5 -14.88 12.75 10.41
C SER A 5 -15.21 11.40 9.77
N ILE A 6 -16.48 10.94 9.83
CA ILE A 6 -16.87 9.71 9.16
C ILE A 6 -16.80 9.88 7.65
N ARG A 7 -17.29 11.01 7.15
CA ARG A 7 -17.23 11.31 5.72
C ARG A 7 -15.78 11.37 5.23
N LYS A 8 -14.91 11.99 6.01
CA LYS A 8 -13.50 12.08 5.69
C LYS A 8 -12.85 10.69 5.62
N ASN A 9 -13.21 9.81 6.57
CA ASN A 9 -12.66 8.45 6.57
C ASN A 9 -13.09 7.66 5.36
N VAL A 10 -14.34 7.80 4.94
CA VAL A 10 -14.85 7.12 3.73
C VAL A 10 -14.12 7.61 2.50
N LEU A 11 -13.95 8.92 2.35
CA LEU A 11 -13.22 9.49 1.22
C LEU A 11 -11.76 9.07 1.21
N ASP A 12 -11.14 8.97 2.38
CA ASP A 12 -9.77 8.52 2.52
C ASP A 12 -9.60 7.08 2.05
N VAL A 13 -10.53 6.20 2.43
CA VAL A 13 -10.51 4.80 1.99
C VAL A 13 -10.67 4.70 0.48
N ILE A 14 -11.61 5.44 -0.11
CA ILE A 14 -11.83 5.45 -1.56
C ILE A 14 -10.56 5.93 -2.28
N TYR A 15 -9.94 6.98 -1.77
CA TYR A 15 -8.69 7.51 -2.35
C TYR A 15 -7.58 6.48 -2.29
N LYS A 16 -7.42 5.81 -1.16
CA LYS A 16 -6.40 4.78 -0.98
C LYS A 16 -6.60 3.61 -1.95
N GLU A 17 -7.84 3.16 -2.14
CA GLU A 17 -8.15 2.12 -3.11
C GLU A 17 -7.82 2.56 -4.52
N PHE A 18 -8.13 3.80 -4.87
CA PHE A 18 -7.81 4.35 -6.19
C PHE A 18 -6.30 4.32 -6.44
N VAL A 19 -5.50 4.73 -5.46
CA VAL A 19 -4.04 4.70 -5.55
C VAL A 19 -3.54 3.26 -5.67
N ALA A 20 -4.09 2.35 -4.87
CA ALA A 20 -3.70 0.94 -4.92
C ALA A 20 -3.99 0.30 -6.27
N GLN A 21 -5.14 0.61 -6.87
CA GLN A 21 -5.47 0.14 -8.21
C GLN A 21 -4.49 0.69 -9.23
N GLY A 22 -4.10 1.95 -9.10
CA GLY A 22 -3.13 2.58 -9.99
C GLY A 22 -1.73 1.97 -9.90
N LEU A 23 -1.36 1.41 -8.76
CA LEU A 23 -0.07 0.73 -8.60
C LEU A 23 -0.07 -0.70 -9.12
N THR A 24 -1.24 -1.31 -9.25
CA THR A 24 -1.35 -2.70 -9.69
C THR A 24 -0.79 -2.86 -11.11
N GLY A 25 0.07 -3.85 -11.30
CA GLY A 25 0.73 -4.11 -12.57
C GLY A 25 2.06 -3.39 -12.73
N HIS A 26 2.38 -2.46 -11.84
CA HIS A 26 3.65 -1.73 -11.90
C HIS A 26 4.69 -2.36 -10.99
N THR A 27 5.95 -2.20 -11.36
CA THR A 27 7.06 -2.55 -10.49
C THR A 27 7.25 -1.41 -9.49
N VAL A 28 7.23 -1.75 -8.22
CA VAL A 28 7.28 -0.77 -7.13
C VAL A 28 8.32 -1.21 -6.12
N ARG A 29 9.04 -0.23 -5.58
CA ARG A 29 9.97 -0.46 -4.49
C ARG A 29 9.38 0.09 -3.21
N PHE A 30 9.34 -0.76 -2.19
CA PHE A 30 8.85 -0.41 -0.86
C PHE A 30 10.03 -0.38 0.10
N ILE A 31 10.24 0.77 0.72
CA ILE A 31 11.37 1.00 1.62
C ILE A 31 10.84 1.46 2.97
N CYS A 32 11.36 0.85 4.03
CA CYS A 32 11.11 1.31 5.39
C CYS A 32 12.44 1.27 6.14
N ASP A 33 12.87 2.42 6.63
CA ASP A 33 14.10 2.52 7.42
C ASP A 33 13.71 2.61 8.90
N CYS A 34 13.19 1.51 9.41
CA CYS A 34 12.78 1.37 10.81
C CYS A 34 13.74 0.42 11.52
N ILE A 35 13.32 -0.03 12.72
CA ILE A 35 14.06 -1.04 13.48
C ILE A 35 14.27 -2.30 12.64
N ILE A 36 13.24 -2.68 11.85
CA ILE A 36 13.36 -3.74 10.87
C ILE A 36 13.46 -3.07 9.51
N ARG A 37 14.59 -3.22 8.86
CA ARG A 37 14.78 -2.68 7.51
C ARG A 37 13.97 -3.47 6.51
N LEU A 38 13.16 -2.74 5.74
CA LEU A 38 12.42 -3.31 4.64
C LEU A 38 12.90 -2.64 3.35
N ASP A 39 13.27 -3.44 2.37
CA ASP A 39 13.59 -2.97 1.03
C ASP A 39 13.17 -4.06 0.06
N ILE A 40 11.96 -3.92 -0.48
CA ILE A 40 11.35 -4.92 -1.33
C ILE A 40 10.96 -4.28 -2.65
N THR A 41 11.42 -4.86 -3.73
CA THR A 41 11.04 -4.45 -5.08
C THR A 41 10.33 -5.61 -5.77
N GLY A 42 9.19 -5.33 -6.36
CA GLY A 42 8.43 -6.33 -7.08
C GLY A 42 7.24 -5.73 -7.80
N VAL A 43 6.47 -6.59 -8.44
CA VAL A 43 5.26 -6.17 -9.15
C VAL A 43 4.08 -6.24 -8.21
N VAL A 44 3.33 -5.16 -8.11
CA VAL A 44 2.08 -5.17 -7.32
C VAL A 44 1.05 -5.92 -8.13
N THR A 45 0.66 -7.10 -7.66
CA THR A 45 -0.33 -7.96 -8.34
C THR A 45 -1.74 -7.67 -7.88
N GLY A 46 -1.90 -7.03 -6.74
CA GLY A 46 -3.20 -6.69 -6.20
C GLY A 46 -3.07 -6.07 -4.82
N TYR A 47 -4.21 -5.94 -4.16
CA TYR A 47 -4.25 -5.43 -2.80
C TYR A 47 -5.43 -6.03 -2.04
N GLU A 48 -5.35 -5.98 -0.74
CA GLU A 48 -6.42 -6.40 0.16
C GLU A 48 -6.77 -5.24 1.09
N MET A 49 -8.00 -5.23 1.57
CA MET A 49 -8.40 -4.32 2.63
C MET A 49 -8.40 -5.06 3.96
N ASN A 50 -7.67 -4.53 4.91
CA ASN A 50 -7.70 -5.04 6.28
C ASN A 50 -8.22 -3.91 7.17
N GLY A 51 -9.54 -3.90 7.40
CA GLY A 51 -10.18 -2.74 8.00
C GLY A 51 -10.09 -1.55 7.06
N SER A 52 -9.48 -0.48 7.50
CA SER A 52 -9.22 0.70 6.67
C SER A 52 -7.79 0.72 6.10
N GLU A 53 -7.00 -0.31 6.39
CA GLU A 53 -5.64 -0.42 5.88
C GLU A 53 -5.62 -1.14 4.55
N ILE A 54 -4.86 -0.60 3.59
CA ILE A 54 -4.55 -1.28 2.35
C ILE A 54 -3.29 -2.11 2.55
N VAL A 55 -3.37 -3.37 2.13
CA VAL A 55 -2.24 -4.29 2.16
C VAL A 55 -1.93 -4.66 0.72
N TYR A 56 -0.78 -4.22 0.23
CA TYR A 56 -0.33 -4.52 -1.13
C TYR A 56 0.18 -5.95 -1.22
N ILE A 57 -0.15 -6.63 -2.30
CA ILE A 57 0.38 -7.95 -2.62
C ILE A 57 1.44 -7.76 -3.68
N VAL A 58 2.68 -8.10 -3.36
CA VAL A 58 3.84 -7.84 -4.20
C VAL A 58 4.50 -9.15 -4.58
N ASP A 59 4.67 -9.36 -5.89
CA ASP A 59 5.41 -10.50 -6.42
C ASP A 59 6.85 -10.08 -6.63
N THR A 60 7.76 -10.64 -5.86
CA THR A 60 9.20 -10.33 -5.94
C THR A 60 9.94 -11.22 -6.94
N GLY A 61 9.24 -12.14 -7.60
CA GLY A 61 9.83 -13.15 -8.47
C GLY A 61 9.99 -14.50 -7.76
N ASP A 62 10.37 -14.48 -6.50
CA ASP A 62 10.55 -15.70 -5.70
C ASP A 62 9.31 -16.05 -4.88
N ARG A 63 8.59 -15.04 -4.47
CA ARG A 63 7.43 -15.20 -3.56
C ARG A 63 6.52 -13.99 -3.63
N HIS A 64 5.36 -14.12 -3.02
CA HIS A 64 4.43 -13.01 -2.80
C HIS A 64 4.61 -12.50 -1.38
N VAL A 65 4.72 -11.19 -1.24
CA VAL A 65 4.88 -10.52 0.05
C VAL A 65 3.72 -9.55 0.23
N LYS A 66 3.18 -9.47 1.44
CA LYS A 66 2.14 -8.50 1.76
C LYS A 66 2.76 -7.34 2.53
N ILE A 67 2.48 -6.12 2.05
CA ILE A 67 3.02 -4.90 2.66
C ILE A 67 1.87 -3.97 3.01
N GLY A 68 1.70 -3.70 4.30
CA GLY A 68 0.66 -2.80 4.78
C GLY A 68 1.05 -1.34 4.62
N GLU A 69 0.14 -0.54 4.10
CA GLU A 69 0.34 0.89 3.91
C GLU A 69 0.64 1.61 5.23
N ASN A 70 0.10 1.11 6.34
CA ASN A 70 0.32 1.72 7.67
C ASN A 70 1.67 1.39 8.28
N THR A 71 2.55 0.69 7.56
CA THR A 71 3.92 0.46 8.01
C THR A 71 4.58 1.81 8.27
N PRO A 72 5.13 2.04 9.49
CA PRO A 72 5.72 3.33 9.83
C PRO A 72 6.85 3.71 8.88
N LYS A 73 6.85 4.97 8.44
CA LYS A 73 7.88 5.53 7.56
C LYS A 73 8.04 4.78 6.23
N LEU A 74 6.98 4.15 5.76
CA LEU A 74 7.01 3.46 4.48
C LEU A 74 7.13 4.46 3.33
N GLU A 75 8.13 4.26 2.48
CA GLU A 75 8.28 4.99 1.23
C GLU A 75 7.96 4.06 0.07
N VAL A 76 7.26 4.58 -0.91
CA VAL A 76 6.82 3.82 -2.08
C VAL A 76 7.33 4.53 -3.32
N GLU A 77 8.12 3.82 -4.11
CA GLU A 77 8.69 4.36 -5.36
C GLU A 77 8.25 3.50 -6.53
N VAL A 78 7.58 4.12 -7.50
CA VAL A 78 7.21 3.43 -8.74
C VAL A 78 8.44 3.39 -9.64
N GLN A 79 8.79 2.21 -10.10
CA GLN A 79 9.92 2.00 -10.99
C GLN A 79 9.45 2.12 -12.45
N HIS A 80 10.14 2.90 -13.23
CA HIS A 80 9.82 3.11 -14.65
C HIS A 80 10.78 2.39 -15.57
#